data_b9e9dc131c2fe4490faba4ae7238400c
#
_entry.id   b9e9dc131c2fe4490faba4ae7238400c
#
_cell.length_a   1.000
_cell.length_b   1.000
_cell.length_c   1.000
_cell.angle_alpha   90.00
_cell.angle_beta   90.00
_cell.angle_gamma   90.00
#
_symmetry.space_group_name_H-M   'P 1'
#
loop_
_entity.id
_entity.type
_entity.pdbx_description
1 polymer ?
#
loop_
_entity_poly.entity_id
_entity_poly.type
_entity_poly.pdbx_seq_one_letter_code
_entity_poly.pdbx_strand_id
1 'polypeptide(L)'
;MQKLSNQILDFRGLEKLSTNLCKNISVGDIYLFQGELGAGKTTFIRLLINNLFVLNNLPKPSSITSPTFPILITYELNSLQIYHYDLYRVKSLKELEELDFFENLNNNITFIEWPEMLISLPLNKNHYLINLDMISETKRKINICFKQ
;
A
#
# COMPACT_ATOMS: atom_id res chain seq x y z
N MET A 1 -6.91 -12.97 6.13
CA MET A 1 -7.32 -11.65 6.67
C MET A 1 -8.80 -11.46 6.42
N GLN A 2 -9.53 -10.99 7.40
CA GLN A 2 -10.96 -10.78 7.25
C GLN A 2 -11.25 -9.55 6.37
N LYS A 3 -12.34 -9.64 5.61
CA LYS A 3 -12.89 -8.50 4.87
C LYS A 3 -13.31 -7.42 5.85
N LEU A 4 -12.80 -6.21 5.68
CA LEU A 4 -13.21 -5.03 6.44
C LEU A 4 -14.14 -4.19 5.58
N SER A 5 -15.33 -3.87 6.08
CA SER A 5 -16.33 -3.11 5.32
C SER A 5 -16.81 -1.88 6.08
N ASN A 6 -16.82 -0.74 5.40
CA ASN A 6 -17.43 0.51 5.85
C ASN A 6 -17.01 0.99 7.25
N GLN A 7 -15.75 0.78 7.61
CA GLN A 7 -15.24 1.33 8.87
C GLN A 7 -14.90 2.80 8.72
N ILE A 8 -15.47 3.62 9.59
CA ILE A 8 -15.16 5.04 9.67
C ILE A 8 -14.14 5.22 10.79
N LEU A 9 -12.94 5.67 10.43
CA LEU A 9 -11.82 5.81 11.34
C LEU A 9 -11.27 7.24 11.32
N ASP A 10 -10.88 7.72 12.50
CA ASP A 10 -9.97 8.86 12.65
C ASP A 10 -8.52 8.39 12.54
N PHE A 11 -7.56 9.29 12.73
CA PHE A 11 -6.13 8.96 12.64
C PHE A 11 -5.72 7.86 13.64
N ARG A 12 -6.20 7.91 14.89
CA ARG A 12 -5.91 6.87 15.89
C ARG A 12 -6.47 5.51 15.50
N GLY A 13 -7.67 5.49 14.92
CA GLY A 13 -8.27 4.27 14.38
C GLY A 13 -7.43 3.70 13.24
N LEU A 14 -6.91 4.56 12.37
CA LEU A 14 -6.02 4.16 11.27
C LEU A 14 -4.69 3.60 11.78
N GLU A 15 -4.11 4.20 12.81
CA GLU A 15 -2.90 3.68 13.46
C GLU A 15 -3.13 2.25 14.01
N LYS A 16 -4.23 2.04 14.73
CA LYS A 16 -4.59 0.70 15.26
C LYS A 16 -4.80 -0.31 14.15
N LEU A 17 -5.51 0.09 13.09
CA LEU A 17 -5.74 -0.77 11.93
C LEU A 17 -4.41 -1.15 11.27
N SER A 18 -3.51 -0.19 11.05
CA SER A 18 -2.21 -0.45 10.45
C SER A 18 -1.37 -1.42 11.29
N THR A 19 -1.36 -1.26 12.61
CA THR A 19 -0.66 -2.17 13.52
C THR A 19 -1.20 -3.60 13.42
N ASN A 20 -2.51 -3.75 13.32
CA ASN A 20 -3.14 -5.07 13.19
C ASN A 20 -2.86 -5.71 11.83
N LEU A 21 -2.93 -4.94 10.75
CA LEU A 21 -2.64 -5.43 9.41
C LEU A 21 -1.19 -5.93 9.30
N CYS A 22 -0.24 -5.18 9.83
CA CYS A 22 1.19 -5.52 9.74
C CYS A 22 1.55 -6.87 10.34
N LYS A 23 0.78 -7.37 11.32
CA LYS A 23 1.00 -8.69 11.91
C LYS A 23 0.80 -9.85 10.92
N ASN A 24 0.08 -9.60 9.82
CA ASN A 24 -0.28 -10.62 8.83
C ASN A 24 0.34 -10.35 7.46
N ILE A 25 1.10 -9.28 7.29
CA ILE A 25 1.77 -8.97 6.03
C ILE A 25 2.92 -9.96 5.81
N SER A 26 2.96 -10.56 4.64
CA SER A 26 3.95 -11.55 4.24
C SER A 26 4.64 -11.17 2.93
N VAL A 27 5.78 -11.79 2.68
CA VAL A 27 6.49 -11.66 1.41
C VAL A 27 5.59 -12.11 0.25
N GLY A 28 5.55 -11.32 -0.80
CA GLY A 28 4.71 -11.55 -1.97
C GLY A 28 3.33 -10.90 -1.87
N ASP A 29 2.96 -10.35 -0.72
CA ASP A 29 1.69 -9.63 -0.59
C ASP A 29 1.71 -8.32 -1.36
N ILE A 30 0.58 -8.03 -1.98
CA ILE A 30 0.34 -6.81 -2.76
C ILE A 30 -0.86 -6.08 -2.16
N TYR A 31 -0.68 -4.80 -1.86
CA TYR A 31 -1.72 -3.93 -1.31
C TYR A 31 -1.97 -2.76 -2.26
N LEU A 32 -3.17 -2.69 -2.81
CA LEU A 32 -3.62 -1.64 -3.74
C LEU A 32 -4.43 -0.60 -2.97
N PHE A 33 -3.97 0.64 -2.97
CA PHE A 33 -4.61 1.75 -2.24
C PHE A 33 -5.33 2.67 -3.22
N GLN A 34 -6.64 2.62 -3.20
CA GLN A 34 -7.51 3.44 -4.03
C GLN A 34 -8.19 4.54 -3.21
N GLY A 35 -8.30 5.71 -3.78
CA GLY A 35 -8.93 6.86 -3.14
C GLY A 35 -8.50 8.15 -3.83
N GLU A 36 -9.29 9.21 -3.68
CA GLU A 36 -9.00 10.49 -4.26
C GLU A 36 -7.76 11.15 -3.65
N LEU A 37 -7.27 12.19 -4.30
CA LEU A 37 -6.19 13.02 -3.77
C LEU A 37 -6.56 13.51 -2.36
N GLY A 38 -5.65 13.37 -1.41
CA GLY A 38 -5.90 13.74 -0.01
C GLY A 38 -6.68 12.72 0.81
N ALA A 39 -7.05 11.57 0.25
CA ALA A 39 -7.76 10.52 0.99
C ALA A 39 -6.93 9.87 2.10
N GLY A 40 -5.59 9.99 2.05
CA GLY A 40 -4.71 9.45 3.07
C GLY A 40 -3.98 8.16 2.68
N LYS A 41 -3.88 7.86 1.38
CA LYS A 41 -3.18 6.68 0.88
C LYS A 41 -1.73 6.62 1.36
N THR A 42 -0.96 7.69 1.11
CA THR A 42 0.44 7.79 1.56
C THR A 42 0.55 7.72 3.08
N THR A 43 -0.36 8.36 3.79
CA THR A 43 -0.40 8.33 5.28
C THR A 43 -0.59 6.91 5.79
N PHE A 44 -1.50 6.15 5.21
CA PHE A 44 -1.73 4.77 5.59
C PHE A 44 -0.51 3.89 5.28
N ILE A 45 0.06 4.02 4.10
CA ILE A 45 1.28 3.29 3.71
C ILE A 45 2.45 3.64 4.64
N ARG A 46 2.61 4.91 5.00
CA ARG A 46 3.63 5.34 5.98
C ARG A 46 3.48 4.63 7.32
N LEU A 47 2.26 4.52 7.82
CA LEU A 47 1.98 3.79 9.06
C LEU A 47 2.33 2.31 8.93
N LEU A 48 1.99 1.68 7.82
CA LEU A 48 2.31 0.27 7.56
C LEU A 48 3.82 0.05 7.48
N ILE A 49 4.55 0.85 6.73
CA ILE A 49 6.01 0.74 6.61
C ILE A 49 6.67 0.93 7.97
N ASN A 50 6.31 1.97 8.72
CA ASN A 50 6.86 2.22 10.05
C ASN A 50 6.60 1.04 11.00
N ASN A 51 5.39 0.49 10.99
CA ASN A 51 5.05 -0.66 11.83
C ASN A 51 5.81 -1.92 11.43
N LEU A 52 6.03 -2.16 10.14
CA LEU A 52 6.85 -3.29 9.67
C LEU A 52 8.30 -3.17 10.18
N PHE A 53 8.88 -1.98 10.17
CA PHE A 53 10.21 -1.76 10.71
C PHE A 53 10.25 -2.02 12.23
N VAL A 54 9.28 -1.51 12.98
CA VAL A 54 9.19 -1.73 14.43
C VAL A 54 9.04 -3.23 14.75
N LEU A 55 8.18 -3.95 14.03
CA LEU A 55 7.98 -5.40 14.22
C LEU A 55 9.25 -6.22 13.94
N ASN A 56 10.14 -5.71 13.10
CA ASN A 56 11.41 -6.36 12.77
C ASN A 56 12.59 -5.81 13.58
N ASN A 57 12.34 -5.05 14.64
CA ASN A 57 13.34 -4.43 15.50
C ASN A 57 14.34 -3.54 14.73
N LEU A 58 13.87 -2.88 13.71
CA LEU A 58 14.65 -1.95 12.89
C LEU A 58 14.26 -0.50 13.18
N PRO A 59 15.20 0.45 13.08
CA PRO A 59 14.85 1.86 13.17
C PRO A 59 13.95 2.25 11.99
N LYS A 60 12.92 3.04 12.28
CA LYS A 60 12.02 3.56 11.24
C LYS A 60 12.80 4.34 10.18
N PRO A 61 12.39 4.29 8.90
CA PRO A 61 12.95 5.17 7.87
C PRO A 61 12.84 6.64 8.30
N SER A 62 13.86 7.44 7.96
CA SER A 62 13.92 8.86 8.33
C SER A 62 12.79 9.68 7.70
N SER A 63 12.34 9.26 6.51
CA SER A 63 11.26 9.91 5.78
C SER A 63 10.55 8.92 4.88
N ILE A 64 9.22 8.98 4.86
CA ILE A 64 8.37 8.21 3.95
C ILE A 64 7.43 9.20 3.26
N THR A 65 7.67 9.41 1.98
CA THR A 65 6.91 10.34 1.14
C THR A 65 6.24 9.59 0.00
N SER A 66 5.25 10.22 -0.65
CA SER A 66 4.68 9.68 -1.88
C SER A 66 5.73 9.62 -2.99
N PRO A 67 5.86 8.49 -3.70
CA PRO A 67 6.78 8.37 -4.82
C PRO A 67 6.18 8.88 -6.15
N THR A 68 5.39 9.95 -6.14
CA THR A 68 4.70 10.44 -7.35
C THR A 68 5.65 10.70 -8.51
N PHE A 69 6.80 11.36 -8.26
CA PHE A 69 7.78 11.66 -9.32
C PHE A 69 8.71 10.50 -9.64
N PRO A 70 9.30 9.79 -8.64
CA PRO A 70 10.15 8.64 -8.95
C PRO A 70 9.35 7.39 -9.31
N ILE A 71 8.02 7.39 -9.11
CA ILE A 71 7.10 6.27 -9.32
C ILE A 71 7.33 5.14 -8.29
N LEU A 72 8.55 4.85 -7.91
CA LEU A 72 8.93 3.81 -6.97
C LEU A 72 9.94 4.34 -5.94
N ILE A 73 9.67 4.05 -4.67
CA ILE A 73 10.64 4.15 -3.58
C ILE A 73 10.73 2.79 -2.90
N THR A 74 11.94 2.32 -2.62
CA THR A 74 12.17 1.04 -1.94
C THR A 74 12.71 1.26 -0.53
N TYR A 75 12.35 0.35 0.38
CA TYR A 75 12.84 0.34 1.77
C TYR A 75 13.39 -1.04 2.07
N GLU A 76 14.59 -1.11 2.63
CA GLU A 76 15.20 -2.39 3.00
C GLU A 76 14.69 -2.84 4.37
N LEU A 77 14.10 -4.03 4.40
CA LEU A 77 13.58 -4.67 5.62
C LEU A 77 14.30 -6.02 5.82
N ASN A 78 15.47 -6.00 6.46
CA ASN A 78 16.36 -7.15 6.59
C ASN A 78 16.74 -7.74 5.22
N SER A 79 16.40 -9.00 4.95
CA SER A 79 16.72 -9.69 3.69
C SER A 79 15.73 -9.44 2.55
N LEU A 80 14.67 -8.66 2.80
CA LEU A 80 13.65 -8.34 1.79
C LEU A 80 13.45 -6.85 1.65
N GLN A 81 12.73 -6.45 0.61
CA GLN A 81 12.45 -5.05 0.33
C GLN A 81 10.94 -4.79 0.38
N ILE A 82 10.60 -3.57 0.75
CA ILE A 82 9.25 -3.02 0.60
C ILE A 82 9.28 -2.11 -0.63
N TYR A 83 8.39 -2.34 -1.56
CA TYR A 83 8.21 -1.51 -2.75
C TYR A 83 6.99 -0.64 -2.57
N HIS A 84 7.18 0.67 -2.67
CA HIS A 84 6.10 1.66 -2.63
C HIS A 84 6.02 2.34 -3.99
N TYR A 85 4.94 2.02 -4.73
CA TYR A 85 4.64 2.60 -6.03
C TYR A 85 3.55 3.67 -5.93
N ASP A 86 3.66 4.68 -6.78
CA ASP A 86 2.58 5.62 -7.08
C ASP A 86 2.39 5.67 -8.61
N LEU A 87 1.24 5.18 -9.09
CA LEU A 87 0.97 5.04 -10.51
C LEU A 87 0.18 6.22 -11.10
N TYR A 88 -0.01 7.31 -10.34
CA TYR A 88 -0.79 8.46 -10.80
C TYR A 88 -0.32 9.01 -12.15
N ARG A 89 0.99 9.04 -12.38
CA ARG A 89 1.61 9.56 -13.61
C ARG A 89 1.86 8.50 -14.67
N VAL A 90 1.68 7.24 -14.35
CA VAL A 90 1.85 6.13 -15.30
C VAL A 90 0.63 6.07 -16.22
N LYS A 91 0.85 6.07 -17.53
CA LYS A 91 -0.23 6.15 -18.52
C LYS A 91 -0.51 4.85 -19.25
N SER A 92 0.42 3.90 -19.21
CA SER A 92 0.29 2.63 -19.94
C SER A 92 0.95 1.47 -19.20
N LEU A 93 0.49 0.26 -19.50
CA LEU A 93 1.12 -0.97 -18.99
C LEU A 93 2.55 -1.14 -19.49
N LYS A 94 2.86 -0.63 -20.68
CA LYS A 94 4.21 -0.66 -21.23
C LYS A 94 5.21 0.07 -20.35
N GLU A 95 4.82 1.23 -19.77
CA GLU A 95 5.67 1.95 -18.82
C GLU A 95 5.96 1.10 -17.57
N LEU A 96 4.98 0.32 -17.09
CA LEU A 96 5.19 -0.60 -15.98
C LEU A 96 6.13 -1.76 -16.34
N GLU A 97 6.01 -2.30 -17.55
CA GLU A 97 6.91 -3.35 -18.02
C GLU A 97 8.35 -2.85 -18.10
N GLU A 98 8.57 -1.61 -18.55
CA GLU A 98 9.89 -0.97 -18.60
C GLU A 98 10.52 -0.77 -17.21
N LEU A 99 9.72 -0.77 -16.14
CA LEU A 99 10.15 -0.67 -14.75
C LEU A 99 10.32 -2.04 -14.06
N ASP A 100 10.26 -3.13 -14.80
CA ASP A 100 10.26 -4.50 -14.27
C ASP A 100 9.20 -4.73 -13.16
N PHE A 101 8.08 -4.00 -13.25
CA PHE A 101 7.06 -3.98 -12.23
C PHE A 101 6.54 -5.38 -11.87
N PHE A 102 6.19 -6.18 -12.86
CA PHE A 102 5.59 -7.49 -12.64
C PHE A 102 6.58 -8.50 -12.04
N GLU A 103 7.85 -8.43 -12.40
CA GLU A 103 8.92 -9.24 -11.83
C GLU A 103 9.14 -8.89 -10.36
N ASN A 104 9.08 -7.60 -10.04
CA ASN A 104 9.32 -7.08 -8.68
C ASN A 104 8.23 -7.50 -7.68
N LEU A 105 7.06 -7.93 -8.13
CA LEU A 105 5.97 -8.35 -7.24
C LEU A 105 6.23 -9.69 -6.53
N ASN A 106 7.23 -10.46 -6.94
CA ASN A 106 7.36 -11.86 -6.51
C ASN A 106 7.94 -12.06 -5.11
N ASN A 107 8.94 -11.29 -4.74
CA ASN A 107 9.75 -11.54 -3.54
C ASN A 107 9.78 -10.35 -2.57
N ASN A 108 8.84 -9.44 -2.69
CA ASN A 108 8.80 -8.20 -1.94
C ASN A 108 7.42 -8.00 -1.31
N ILE A 109 7.33 -7.08 -0.38
CA ILE A 109 6.05 -6.53 0.07
C ILE A 109 5.80 -5.30 -0.79
N THR A 110 4.61 -5.21 -1.42
CA THR A 110 4.34 -4.15 -2.38
C THR A 110 3.10 -3.33 -1.98
N PHE A 111 3.29 -2.03 -1.84
CA PHE A 111 2.22 -1.04 -1.64
C PHE A 111 2.11 -0.17 -2.88
N ILE A 112 0.90 -0.02 -3.41
CA ILE A 112 0.65 0.69 -4.67
C ILE A 112 -0.45 1.73 -4.48
N GLU A 113 -0.12 3.00 -4.70
CA GLU A 113 -1.09 4.09 -4.78
C GLU A 113 -1.56 4.25 -6.23
N TRP A 114 -2.80 4.69 -6.43
CA TRP A 114 -3.43 4.89 -7.74
C TRP A 114 -3.39 3.63 -8.60
N PRO A 115 -3.97 2.51 -8.13
CA PRO A 115 -3.87 1.21 -8.78
C PRO A 115 -4.89 0.98 -9.91
N GLU A 116 -5.60 2.00 -10.39
CA GLU A 116 -6.77 1.87 -11.25
C GLU A 116 -6.48 1.04 -12.50
N MET A 117 -5.31 1.20 -13.12
CA MET A 117 -4.94 0.41 -14.29
C MET A 117 -4.69 -1.07 -13.99
N LEU A 118 -4.45 -1.41 -12.72
CA LEU A 118 -4.19 -2.80 -12.30
C LEU A 118 -5.44 -3.55 -11.87
N ILE A 119 -6.50 -2.85 -11.47
CA ILE A 119 -7.69 -3.45 -10.85
C ILE A 119 -8.40 -4.40 -11.81
N SER A 120 -8.38 -4.11 -13.10
CA SER A 120 -9.00 -4.92 -14.14
C SER A 120 -8.09 -6.03 -14.69
N LEU A 121 -6.83 -6.07 -14.27
CA LEU A 121 -5.89 -7.08 -14.74
C LEU A 121 -5.94 -8.35 -13.88
N PRO A 122 -5.78 -9.52 -14.50
CA PRO A 122 -5.52 -10.73 -13.75
C PRO A 122 -4.08 -10.67 -13.21
N LEU A 123 -3.90 -10.17 -12.00
CA LEU A 123 -2.57 -10.06 -11.40
C LEU A 123 -1.93 -11.43 -11.11
N ASN A 124 -2.68 -12.53 -11.29
CA ASN A 124 -2.26 -13.91 -11.01
C ASN A 124 -1.65 -14.08 -9.60
N LYS A 125 -2.01 -13.18 -8.69
CA LYS A 125 -1.52 -13.14 -7.31
C LYS A 125 -2.59 -12.65 -6.38
N ASN A 126 -2.58 -13.20 -5.20
CA ASN A 126 -3.39 -12.70 -4.10
C ASN A 126 -3.03 -11.25 -3.78
N HIS A 127 -4.03 -10.41 -3.73
CA HIS A 127 -3.82 -9.01 -3.41
C HIS A 127 -4.97 -8.43 -2.59
N TYR A 128 -4.69 -7.35 -1.89
CA TYR A 128 -5.65 -6.62 -1.09
C TYR A 128 -5.99 -5.30 -1.78
N LEU A 129 -7.28 -5.04 -1.96
CA LEU A 129 -7.75 -3.72 -2.41
C LEU A 129 -8.24 -2.94 -1.20
N ILE A 130 -7.63 -1.80 -0.95
CA ILE A 130 -7.93 -0.90 0.16
C ILE A 130 -8.49 0.38 -0.42
N ASN A 131 -9.77 0.65 -0.14
CA ASN A 131 -10.42 1.89 -0.55
C ASN A 131 -10.47 2.85 0.64
N LEU A 132 -10.07 4.10 0.39
CA LEU A 132 -10.15 5.19 1.35
C LEU A 132 -11.03 6.29 0.78
N ASP A 133 -12.11 6.60 1.50
CA ASP A 133 -13.01 7.70 1.18
C ASP A 133 -12.95 8.76 2.29
N MET A 134 -12.76 10.01 1.90
CA MET A 134 -12.81 11.13 2.85
C MET A 134 -14.26 11.39 3.29
N ILE A 135 -14.53 11.24 4.58
CA ILE A 135 -15.86 11.52 5.16
C ILE A 135 -15.87 12.94 5.73
N SER A 136 -14.77 13.35 6.37
CA SER A 136 -14.54 14.69 6.90
C SER A 136 -13.04 14.99 6.88
N GLU A 137 -12.62 16.15 7.36
CA GLU A 137 -11.20 16.47 7.49
C GLU A 137 -10.43 15.47 8.37
N THR A 138 -11.11 14.88 9.36
CA THR A 138 -10.49 14.00 10.37
C THR A 138 -10.87 12.53 10.25
N LYS A 139 -11.82 12.17 9.38
CA LYS A 139 -12.35 10.80 9.29
C LYS A 139 -12.32 10.26 7.87
N ARG A 140 -12.01 8.98 7.77
CA ARG A 140 -11.98 8.20 6.52
C ARG A 140 -12.85 6.96 6.64
N LYS A 141 -13.59 6.65 5.58
CA LYS A 141 -14.23 5.35 5.45
C LYS A 141 -13.26 4.40 4.75
N ILE A 142 -13.04 3.25 5.37
CA ILE A 142 -12.07 2.27 4.89
C ILE A 142 -12.77 0.95 4.58
N ASN A 143 -12.48 0.43 3.39
CA ASN A 143 -12.87 -0.91 2.96
C ASN A 143 -11.63 -1.68 2.56
N ILE A 144 -11.52 -2.92 3.02
CA ILE A 144 -10.44 -3.84 2.62
C ILE A 144 -11.07 -5.10 2.05
N CYS A 145 -10.68 -5.45 0.85
CA CYS A 145 -11.17 -6.63 0.15
C CYS A 145 -9.99 -7.46 -0.35
N PHE A 146 -9.99 -8.74 0.01
CA PHE A 146 -9.01 -9.68 -0.52
C PHE A 146 -9.48 -10.22 -1.86
N LYS A 147 -8.58 -10.27 -2.82
CA LYS A 147 -8.77 -10.79 -4.17
C LYS A 147 -7.80 -11.94 -4.43
N GLN A 148 -8.33 -13.03 -4.93
CA GLN A 148 -7.56 -14.19 -5.42
C GLN A 148 -7.34 -14.12 -6.90
#